data_a64e24aa45363a5fab9b215e61dedc0d
#
_entry.id   a64e24aa45363a5fab9b215e61dedc0d
#
_cell.length_a   1.000
_cell.length_b   1.000
_cell.length_c   1.000
_cell.angle_alpha   90.00
_cell.angle_beta   90.00
_cell.angle_gamma   90.00
#
_symmetry.space_group_name_H-M   'P 1'
#
loop_
_entity.id
_entity.type
_entity.pdbx_description
1 polymer ?
#
loop_
_entity_poly.entity_id
_entity_poly.type
_entity_poly.pdbx_seq_one_letter_code
_entity_poly.pdbx_strand_id
1 'polypeptide(L)'
;FPSDKLNFLIRKGNWEDKDVGHDRTIEVKNGNNVEVWLIQGDENIYYDKKDVDTSPKLVSALMDSKIDLLVTSAGNIEDSELDSFKLIDKTDNKEFKTSAIKVSDNKIKLTLKKGLFRTPEIDPSHDYEVSSNNFRATKVTMRKILDDPEYFYNGDDLGLTYTKDSSIFKLWAPTAKEVSLVLYDNEGTYDENGKVTDNTGGREISMKKEDKGVWSLKVDESLEGKYYIYKVSFSDGKTNYAIDPYAKAVSANGQRGAIIDFSSTNPSEWGSVKKPPMLNPTDSILYEMHVRDFSISKDSGINNKGKFEGIAEE
;
A
#
# COMPACT_ATOMS: atom_id res chain seq x y z
N PHE A 1 21.91 -15.50 -2.18
CA PHE A 1 21.08 -14.29 -2.11
C PHE A 1 21.85 -13.21 -1.36
N PRO A 2 21.79 -11.93 -1.77
CA PRO A 2 22.53 -10.85 -1.11
C PRO A 2 21.88 -10.37 0.21
N SER A 3 20.81 -11.01 0.67
CA SER A 3 20.14 -10.68 1.93
C SER A 3 19.84 -11.95 2.74
N ASP A 4 19.86 -11.83 4.06
CA ASP A 4 19.52 -12.91 4.99
C ASP A 4 18.01 -13.19 5.05
N LYS A 5 17.21 -12.52 4.22
CA LYS A 5 15.76 -12.67 4.14
C LYS A 5 15.31 -12.92 2.71
N LEU A 6 14.42 -13.87 2.53
CA LEU A 6 13.74 -14.16 1.28
C LEU A 6 12.26 -13.85 1.42
N ASN A 7 11.77 -12.89 0.64
CA ASN A 7 10.34 -12.62 0.51
C ASN A 7 9.82 -13.36 -0.71
N PHE A 8 8.70 -14.06 -0.57
CA PHE A 8 8.11 -14.82 -1.66
C PHE A 8 6.59 -14.92 -1.53
N LEU A 9 5.96 -15.16 -2.66
CA LEU A 9 4.52 -15.33 -2.79
C LEU A 9 4.25 -16.56 -3.65
N ILE A 10 3.28 -17.38 -3.26
CA ILE A 10 2.83 -18.54 -4.03
C ILE A 10 1.53 -18.19 -4.74
N ARG A 11 1.42 -18.60 -6.00
CA ARG A 11 0.26 -18.37 -6.86
C ARG A 11 -0.13 -19.63 -7.59
N LYS A 12 -1.39 -19.73 -7.94
CA LYS A 12 -1.92 -20.81 -8.77
C LYS A 12 -2.28 -20.25 -10.15
N GLY A 13 -1.29 -20.12 -11.02
CA GLY A 13 -1.48 -19.83 -12.44
C GLY A 13 -1.60 -18.35 -12.81
N ASN A 14 -2.24 -17.50 -12.04
CA ASN A 14 -2.43 -16.08 -12.33
C ASN A 14 -2.15 -15.17 -11.11
N TRP A 15 -2.19 -13.85 -11.32
CA TRP A 15 -1.89 -12.89 -10.26
C TRP A 15 -2.99 -12.75 -9.21
N GLU A 16 -4.20 -13.13 -9.53
CA GLU A 16 -5.37 -13.00 -8.67
C GLU A 16 -5.52 -14.19 -7.71
N ASP A 17 -4.98 -15.36 -8.09
CA ASP A 17 -5.04 -16.59 -7.29
C ASP A 17 -3.81 -16.74 -6.38
N LYS A 18 -3.63 -15.77 -5.49
CA LYS A 18 -2.64 -15.84 -4.41
C LYS A 18 -3.09 -16.85 -3.36
N ASP A 19 -2.14 -17.56 -2.78
CA ASP A 19 -2.44 -18.50 -1.69
C ASP A 19 -2.72 -17.78 -0.35
N VAL A 20 -2.08 -16.62 -0.13
CA VAL A 20 -2.33 -15.71 0.99
C VAL A 20 -2.29 -14.26 0.51
N GLY A 21 -2.82 -13.32 1.31
CA GLY A 21 -2.99 -11.92 0.93
C GLY A 21 -1.70 -11.10 0.85
N HIS A 22 -0.60 -11.59 1.43
CA HIS A 22 0.68 -10.88 1.54
C HIS A 22 1.87 -11.80 1.26
N ASP A 23 3.05 -11.21 1.05
CA ASP A 23 4.29 -11.95 0.87
C ASP A 23 4.72 -12.62 2.19
N ARG A 24 5.20 -13.85 2.10
CA ARG A 24 5.87 -14.52 3.22
C ARG A 24 7.34 -14.17 3.25
N THR A 25 7.89 -14.09 4.45
CA THR A 25 9.32 -13.83 4.67
C THR A 25 9.95 -14.99 5.44
N ILE A 26 11.06 -15.52 4.92
CA ILE A 26 11.90 -16.48 5.65
C ILE A 26 13.30 -15.90 5.84
N GLU A 27 13.93 -16.24 6.98
CA GLU A 27 15.34 -15.92 7.21
C GLU A 27 16.21 -17.04 6.64
N VAL A 28 17.14 -16.66 5.76
CA VAL A 28 18.09 -17.57 5.12
C VAL A 28 19.50 -17.19 5.59
N LYS A 29 20.00 -17.86 6.62
CA LYS A 29 21.38 -17.61 7.09
C LYS A 29 22.38 -18.14 6.08
N ASN A 30 23.43 -17.34 5.83
CA ASN A 30 24.49 -17.62 4.87
C ASN A 30 24.97 -19.08 4.86
N GLY A 31 24.85 -19.72 3.70
CA GLY A 31 25.36 -21.07 3.45
C GLY A 31 24.51 -22.23 3.95
N ASN A 32 23.35 -21.99 4.55
CA ASN A 32 22.44 -23.02 5.03
C ASN A 32 21.26 -23.23 4.07
N ASN A 33 20.89 -24.46 3.83
CA ASN A 33 19.62 -24.81 3.22
C ASN A 33 18.51 -24.63 4.28
N VAL A 34 17.45 -23.94 3.90
CA VAL A 34 16.23 -23.80 4.73
C VAL A 34 15.13 -24.56 4.03
N GLU A 35 14.55 -25.56 4.70
CA GLU A 35 13.39 -26.29 4.24
C GLU A 35 12.16 -25.78 5.00
N VAL A 36 11.09 -25.48 4.28
CA VAL A 36 9.84 -25.00 4.86
C VAL A 36 8.66 -25.75 4.27
N TRP A 37 7.64 -25.94 5.08
CA TRP A 37 6.36 -26.51 4.66
C TRP A 37 5.32 -25.39 4.67
N LEU A 38 4.54 -25.34 3.60
CA LEU A 38 3.50 -24.34 3.40
C LEU A 38 2.18 -25.06 3.08
N ILE A 39 1.11 -24.56 3.64
CA ILE A 39 -0.26 -25.01 3.32
C ILE A 39 -0.98 -23.88 2.61
N GLN A 40 -1.69 -24.21 1.54
CA GLN A 40 -2.49 -23.23 0.81
C GLN A 40 -3.49 -22.54 1.76
N GLY A 41 -3.48 -21.21 1.75
CA GLY A 41 -4.34 -20.39 2.59
C GLY A 41 -3.92 -20.29 4.06
N ASP A 42 -2.77 -20.83 4.43
CA ASP A 42 -2.18 -20.64 5.74
C ASP A 42 -1.08 -19.58 5.67
N GLU A 43 -1.17 -18.53 6.47
CA GLU A 43 -0.14 -17.50 6.58
C GLU A 43 1.13 -18.00 7.26
N ASN A 44 1.02 -19.10 8.02
CA ASN A 44 2.14 -19.66 8.76
C ASN A 44 3.17 -20.31 7.82
N ILE A 45 4.43 -20.21 8.24
CA ILE A 45 5.57 -20.91 7.67
C ILE A 45 6.01 -21.95 8.69
N TYR A 46 5.97 -23.22 8.32
CA TYR A 46 6.38 -24.31 9.20
C TYR A 46 7.81 -24.74 8.86
N TYR A 47 8.65 -24.84 9.87
CA TYR A 47 10.05 -25.26 9.75
C TYR A 47 10.25 -26.74 10.11
N ASP A 48 9.21 -27.39 10.59
CA ASP A 48 9.17 -28.84 10.84
C ASP A 48 7.86 -29.41 10.32
N LYS A 49 7.92 -30.52 9.59
CA LYS A 49 6.76 -31.19 9.01
C LYS A 49 5.72 -31.62 10.05
N LYS A 50 6.17 -31.96 11.26
CA LYS A 50 5.27 -32.40 12.35
C LYS A 50 4.39 -31.26 12.89
N ASP A 51 4.82 -29.99 12.71
CA ASP A 51 4.10 -28.82 13.21
C ASP A 51 3.09 -28.28 12.19
N VAL A 52 3.00 -28.93 11.01
CA VAL A 52 2.10 -28.52 9.93
C VAL A 52 0.64 -28.69 10.33
N ASP A 53 -0.09 -27.58 10.43
CA ASP A 53 -1.54 -27.58 10.72
C ASP A 53 -2.35 -27.85 9.44
N THR A 54 -2.89 -29.05 9.31
CA THR A 54 -3.71 -29.48 8.17
C THR A 54 -5.21 -29.26 8.38
N SER A 55 -5.62 -28.59 9.46
CA SER A 55 -7.04 -28.31 9.71
C SER A 55 -7.68 -27.53 8.55
N PRO A 56 -8.96 -27.74 8.23
CA PRO A 56 -9.67 -26.95 7.22
C PRO A 56 -9.61 -25.47 7.56
N LYS A 57 -9.34 -24.63 6.56
CA LYS A 57 -9.19 -23.18 6.76
C LYS A 57 -9.77 -22.37 5.62
N LEU A 58 -10.18 -21.13 5.94
CA LEU A 58 -10.52 -20.13 4.96
C LEU A 58 -9.25 -19.48 4.43
N VAL A 59 -9.13 -19.41 3.11
CA VAL A 59 -7.96 -18.85 2.40
C VAL A 59 -8.04 -17.33 2.32
N SER A 60 -9.24 -16.83 2.03
CA SER A 60 -9.48 -15.40 1.88
C SER A 60 -10.94 -15.03 2.11
N ALA A 61 -11.15 -13.82 2.58
CA ALA A 61 -12.46 -13.16 2.62
C ALA A 61 -12.30 -11.73 2.09
N LEU A 62 -12.95 -11.44 0.98
CA LEU A 62 -12.79 -10.20 0.23
C LEU A 62 -14.10 -9.41 0.28
N MET A 63 -14.08 -8.22 0.90
CA MET A 63 -15.24 -7.33 1.01
C MET A 63 -15.40 -6.55 -0.29
N ASP A 64 -16.43 -6.88 -1.07
CA ASP A 64 -16.69 -6.28 -2.38
C ASP A 64 -17.73 -5.16 -2.35
N SER A 65 -18.60 -5.15 -1.35
CA SER A 65 -19.56 -4.08 -1.12
C SER A 65 -19.87 -3.98 0.39
N LYS A 66 -20.70 -3.03 0.80
CA LYS A 66 -21.14 -2.89 2.20
C LYS A 66 -21.87 -4.12 2.75
N ILE A 67 -22.29 -5.03 1.89
CA ILE A 67 -23.06 -6.21 2.30
C ILE A 67 -22.53 -7.54 1.75
N ASP A 68 -21.64 -7.53 0.76
CA ASP A 68 -21.18 -8.74 0.08
C ASP A 68 -19.70 -8.99 0.25
N LEU A 69 -19.39 -10.25 0.58
CA LEU A 69 -18.02 -10.77 0.63
C LEU A 69 -17.89 -12.00 -0.28
N LEU A 70 -16.74 -12.14 -0.90
CA LEU A 70 -16.31 -13.38 -1.55
C LEU A 70 -15.37 -14.13 -0.59
N VAL A 71 -15.77 -15.32 -0.17
CA VAL A 71 -14.99 -16.16 0.75
C VAL A 71 -14.50 -17.40 0.01
N THR A 72 -13.24 -17.73 0.17
CA THR A 72 -12.59 -18.91 -0.42
C THR A 72 -12.01 -19.79 0.67
N SER A 73 -12.21 -21.10 0.57
CA SER A 73 -11.61 -22.10 1.47
C SER A 73 -10.52 -22.93 0.78
N ALA A 74 -9.67 -23.56 1.56
CA ALA A 74 -8.65 -24.49 1.07
C ALA A 74 -9.25 -25.82 0.55
N GLY A 75 -10.42 -26.21 1.05
CA GLY A 75 -11.17 -27.41 0.65
C GLY A 75 -12.58 -27.09 0.22
N ASN A 76 -13.35 -28.14 -0.14
CA ASN A 76 -14.74 -27.98 -0.50
C ASN A 76 -15.58 -27.53 0.69
N ILE A 77 -16.58 -26.72 0.39
CA ILE A 77 -17.61 -26.26 1.35
C ILE A 77 -18.86 -27.08 1.08
N GLU A 78 -19.35 -27.81 2.08
CA GLU A 78 -20.59 -28.56 1.94
C GLU A 78 -21.82 -27.66 2.15
N ASP A 79 -22.94 -27.99 1.51
CA ASP A 79 -24.15 -27.17 1.61
C ASP A 79 -24.68 -27.06 3.04
N SER A 80 -24.47 -28.08 3.86
CA SER A 80 -24.81 -28.11 5.29
C SER A 80 -24.02 -27.12 6.14
N GLU A 81 -22.90 -26.59 5.63
CA GLU A 81 -22.01 -25.67 6.33
C GLU A 81 -22.35 -24.19 6.08
N LEU A 82 -23.14 -23.90 5.03
CA LEU A 82 -23.43 -22.54 4.58
C LEU A 82 -24.01 -21.64 5.66
N ASP A 83 -24.87 -22.18 6.51
CA ASP A 83 -25.50 -21.41 7.61
C ASP A 83 -24.55 -21.13 8.79
N SER A 84 -23.36 -21.75 8.81
CA SER A 84 -22.38 -21.57 9.88
C SER A 84 -21.47 -20.36 9.69
N PHE A 85 -21.43 -19.79 8.46
CA PHE A 85 -20.55 -18.66 8.14
C PHE A 85 -21.07 -17.36 8.77
N LYS A 86 -20.15 -16.63 9.41
CA LYS A 86 -20.42 -15.38 10.10
C LYS A 86 -19.35 -14.35 9.79
N LEU A 87 -19.75 -13.07 9.77
CA LEU A 87 -18.82 -11.95 9.80
C LEU A 87 -18.75 -11.39 11.21
N ILE A 88 -17.55 -11.21 11.72
CA ILE A 88 -17.29 -10.67 13.06
C ILE A 88 -16.44 -9.41 12.89
N ASP A 89 -16.93 -8.30 13.44
CA ASP A 89 -16.14 -7.09 13.66
C ASP A 89 -15.34 -7.30 14.95
N LYS A 90 -14.03 -7.43 14.81
CA LYS A 90 -13.11 -7.64 15.93
C LYS A 90 -12.82 -6.37 16.70
N THR A 91 -13.02 -5.21 16.06
CA THR A 91 -12.80 -3.90 16.69
C THR A 91 -13.90 -3.62 17.72
N ASP A 92 -15.17 -3.84 17.34
CA ASP A 92 -16.33 -3.58 18.20
C ASP A 92 -16.90 -4.85 18.85
N ASN A 93 -16.28 -6.01 18.57
CA ASN A 93 -16.75 -7.34 19.02
C ASN A 93 -18.22 -7.61 18.64
N LYS A 94 -18.58 -7.28 17.39
CA LYS A 94 -19.95 -7.36 16.86
C LYS A 94 -20.06 -8.48 15.83
N GLU A 95 -21.07 -9.35 15.98
CA GLU A 95 -21.40 -10.37 14.98
C GLU A 95 -22.49 -9.87 14.03
N PHE A 96 -22.28 -10.07 12.73
CA PHE A 96 -23.28 -9.77 11.70
C PHE A 96 -23.98 -11.06 11.26
N LYS A 97 -25.30 -10.99 11.15
CA LYS A 97 -26.09 -12.06 10.52
C LYS A 97 -25.83 -12.10 9.04
N THR A 98 -25.57 -13.29 8.52
CA THR A 98 -25.21 -13.50 7.12
C THR A 98 -26.10 -14.54 6.46
N SER A 99 -26.03 -14.64 5.13
CA SER A 99 -26.46 -15.76 4.32
C SER A 99 -25.40 -16.08 3.29
N ALA A 100 -25.11 -17.34 3.08
CA ALA A 100 -24.12 -17.81 2.14
C ALA A 100 -24.76 -18.48 0.93
N ILE A 101 -24.20 -18.26 -0.26
CA ILE A 101 -24.56 -18.94 -1.49
C ILE A 101 -23.28 -19.47 -2.13
N LYS A 102 -23.30 -20.73 -2.54
CA LYS A 102 -22.17 -21.38 -3.21
C LYS A 102 -21.93 -20.76 -4.59
N VAL A 103 -20.69 -20.38 -4.86
CA VAL A 103 -20.22 -19.89 -6.17
C VAL A 103 -19.46 -21.00 -6.90
N SER A 104 -18.69 -21.78 -6.16
CA SER A 104 -18.01 -23.00 -6.60
C SER A 104 -17.79 -23.92 -5.40
N ASP A 105 -17.19 -25.08 -5.60
CA ASP A 105 -16.97 -26.06 -4.53
C ASP A 105 -16.24 -25.49 -3.31
N ASN A 106 -15.33 -24.52 -3.52
CA ASN A 106 -14.54 -23.91 -2.48
C ASN A 106 -14.75 -22.39 -2.34
N LYS A 107 -15.79 -21.84 -2.97
CA LYS A 107 -16.07 -20.39 -2.91
C LYS A 107 -17.54 -20.16 -2.61
N ILE A 108 -17.80 -19.23 -1.70
CA ILE A 108 -19.14 -18.75 -1.39
C ILE A 108 -19.20 -17.22 -1.52
N LYS A 109 -20.38 -16.73 -1.89
CA LYS A 109 -20.76 -15.35 -1.68
C LYS A 109 -21.46 -15.28 -0.33
N LEU A 110 -20.90 -14.52 0.61
CA LEU A 110 -21.46 -14.25 1.92
C LEU A 110 -22.11 -12.88 1.90
N THR A 111 -23.42 -12.81 2.17
CA THR A 111 -24.18 -11.56 2.16
C THR A 111 -24.68 -11.23 3.54
N LEU A 112 -24.45 -9.99 4.02
CA LEU A 112 -24.94 -9.50 5.30
C LEU A 112 -26.46 -9.31 5.24
N LYS A 113 -27.18 -9.88 6.21
CA LYS A 113 -28.62 -9.71 6.32
C LYS A 113 -28.94 -8.30 6.78
N LYS A 114 -29.78 -7.59 6.03
CA LYS A 114 -30.32 -6.29 6.42
C LYS A 114 -31.18 -6.44 7.68
N GLY A 115 -31.01 -5.54 8.63
CA GLY A 115 -31.97 -5.38 9.71
C GLY A 115 -33.30 -4.82 9.19
N LEU A 116 -34.33 -4.82 10.03
CA LEU A 116 -35.68 -4.33 9.67
C LEU A 116 -35.68 -2.89 9.12
N PHE A 117 -34.71 -2.04 9.51
CA PHE A 117 -34.71 -0.61 9.16
C PHE A 117 -33.34 -0.06 8.70
N ARG A 118 -32.26 -0.87 8.71
CA ARG A 118 -30.92 -0.39 8.35
C ARG A 118 -30.13 -1.45 7.58
N THR A 119 -29.37 -1.00 6.57
CA THR A 119 -28.26 -1.76 6.00
C THR A 119 -27.17 -1.86 7.09
N PRO A 120 -26.47 -2.99 7.22
CA PRO A 120 -25.31 -3.08 8.09
C PRO A 120 -24.30 -1.99 7.74
N GLU A 121 -23.80 -1.33 8.77
CA GLU A 121 -22.77 -0.32 8.62
C GLU A 121 -21.41 -1.00 8.75
N ILE A 122 -20.60 -0.89 7.71
CA ILE A 122 -19.23 -1.41 7.66
C ILE A 122 -18.30 -0.20 7.68
N ASP A 123 -17.42 -0.13 8.66
CA ASP A 123 -16.32 0.84 8.70
C ASP A 123 -15.06 0.16 8.14
N PRO A 124 -14.51 0.60 7.00
CA PRO A 124 -13.31 -0.02 6.42
C PRO A 124 -12.07 0.05 7.31
N SER A 125 -12.07 0.91 8.33
CA SER A 125 -10.96 1.02 9.29
C SER A 125 -11.00 -0.01 10.41
N HIS A 126 -12.10 -0.78 10.54
CA HIS A 126 -12.22 -1.85 11.52
C HIS A 126 -11.54 -3.14 11.03
N ASP A 127 -11.22 -4.00 11.98
CA ASP A 127 -10.70 -5.34 11.71
C ASP A 127 -11.85 -6.35 11.70
N TYR A 128 -12.02 -7.06 10.58
CA TYR A 128 -13.09 -8.03 10.38
C TYR A 128 -12.53 -9.42 10.14
N GLU A 129 -13.27 -10.43 10.60
CA GLU A 129 -12.96 -11.84 10.44
C GLU A 129 -14.19 -12.61 9.95
N VAL A 130 -14.01 -13.50 8.98
CA VAL A 130 -15.01 -14.51 8.64
C VAL A 130 -14.68 -15.79 9.39
N SER A 131 -15.67 -16.33 10.10
CA SER A 131 -15.58 -17.60 10.81
C SER A 131 -16.67 -18.56 10.36
N SER A 132 -16.45 -19.85 10.58
CA SER A 132 -17.44 -20.91 10.44
C SER A 132 -17.16 -22.02 11.45
N ASN A 133 -18.05 -23.02 11.55
CA ASN A 133 -17.89 -24.12 12.51
C ASN A 133 -16.74 -25.08 12.14
N ASN A 134 -16.47 -25.26 10.84
CA ASN A 134 -15.59 -26.32 10.35
C ASN A 134 -14.29 -25.79 9.73
N PHE A 135 -14.17 -24.48 9.52
CA PHE A 135 -12.99 -23.87 8.95
C PHE A 135 -12.36 -22.89 9.92
N ARG A 136 -11.04 -22.91 10.03
CA ARG A 136 -10.31 -21.86 10.73
C ARG A 136 -10.60 -20.51 10.06
N ALA A 137 -10.91 -19.52 10.89
CA ALA A 137 -11.29 -18.18 10.46
C ALA A 137 -10.19 -17.48 9.65
N THR A 138 -10.61 -16.49 8.84
CA THR A 138 -9.70 -15.65 8.07
C THR A 138 -10.07 -14.18 8.20
N LYS A 139 -9.04 -13.32 8.16
CA LYS A 139 -9.20 -11.87 8.16
C LYS A 139 -9.85 -11.41 6.85
N VAL A 140 -10.70 -10.38 6.94
CA VAL A 140 -11.31 -9.75 5.78
C VAL A 140 -10.38 -8.70 5.18
N THR A 141 -10.22 -8.76 3.87
CA THR A 141 -9.54 -7.72 3.09
C THR A 141 -10.57 -6.83 2.42
N MET A 142 -10.49 -5.53 2.66
CA MET A 142 -11.30 -4.53 1.97
C MET A 142 -10.86 -4.48 0.49
N ARG A 143 -11.80 -4.71 -0.43
CA ARG A 143 -11.51 -4.74 -1.87
C ARG A 143 -12.40 -3.74 -2.59
N LYS A 144 -13.39 -4.15 -3.35
CA LYS A 144 -14.27 -3.27 -4.15
C LYS A 144 -15.18 -2.37 -3.30
N ILE A 145 -15.35 -2.66 -2.03
CA ILE A 145 -16.05 -1.75 -1.11
C ILE A 145 -15.43 -0.35 -1.11
N LEU A 146 -14.12 -0.24 -1.35
CA LEU A 146 -13.41 1.05 -1.39
C LEU A 146 -13.75 1.88 -2.65
N ASP A 147 -14.36 1.26 -3.66
CA ASP A 147 -14.90 1.95 -4.85
C ASP A 147 -16.31 2.52 -4.61
N ASP A 148 -16.94 2.23 -3.46
CA ASP A 148 -18.24 2.80 -3.09
C ASP A 148 -18.11 4.33 -2.96
N PRO A 149 -19.08 5.13 -3.47
CA PRO A 149 -19.05 6.59 -3.39
C PRO A 149 -18.82 7.17 -1.98
N GLU A 150 -19.11 6.41 -0.94
CA GLU A 150 -18.86 6.80 0.45
C GLU A 150 -17.38 6.76 0.84
N TYR A 151 -16.59 5.91 0.17
CA TYR A 151 -15.15 5.75 0.46
C TYR A 151 -14.27 6.22 -0.69
N PHE A 152 -14.79 6.27 -1.90
CA PHE A 152 -14.05 6.72 -3.06
C PHE A 152 -13.85 8.24 -3.03
N TYR A 153 -12.60 8.68 -3.07
CA TYR A 153 -12.24 10.09 -3.18
C TYR A 153 -11.86 10.44 -4.62
N ASN A 154 -12.54 11.44 -5.18
CA ASN A 154 -12.34 11.93 -6.55
C ASN A 154 -11.82 13.37 -6.62
N GLY A 155 -11.29 13.91 -5.52
CA GLY A 155 -10.62 15.22 -5.51
C GLY A 155 -9.23 15.13 -6.13
N ASP A 156 -8.69 16.27 -6.53
CA ASP A 156 -7.38 16.45 -7.17
C ASP A 156 -6.33 17.07 -6.23
N ASP A 157 -6.62 17.10 -4.94
CA ASP A 157 -5.86 17.81 -3.91
C ASP A 157 -5.18 16.88 -2.88
N LEU A 158 -5.03 15.57 -3.22
CA LEU A 158 -4.23 14.65 -2.41
C LEU A 158 -2.74 14.98 -2.48
N GLY A 159 -2.03 14.64 -1.41
CA GLY A 159 -0.62 14.95 -1.24
C GLY A 159 -0.37 16.29 -0.56
N LEU A 160 0.77 16.90 -0.86
CA LEU A 160 1.21 18.16 -0.28
C LEU A 160 0.81 19.34 -1.17
N THR A 161 0.08 20.28 -0.58
CA THR A 161 -0.08 21.64 -1.09
C THR A 161 0.77 22.58 -0.24
N TYR A 162 1.86 23.10 -0.82
CA TYR A 162 2.83 23.96 -0.14
C TYR A 162 2.60 25.42 -0.47
N THR A 163 2.71 26.28 0.55
CA THR A 163 2.91 27.74 0.44
C THR A 163 4.03 28.15 1.38
N LYS A 164 4.55 29.39 1.22
CA LYS A 164 5.64 29.90 2.08
C LYS A 164 5.27 29.97 3.56
N ASP A 165 3.98 30.16 3.87
CA ASP A 165 3.49 30.39 5.22
C ASP A 165 2.77 29.14 5.82
N SER A 166 2.41 28.20 4.98
CA SER A 166 1.67 27.00 5.43
C SER A 166 1.79 25.83 4.47
N SER A 167 1.53 24.65 4.97
CA SER A 167 1.48 23.41 4.19
C SER A 167 0.22 22.63 4.55
N ILE A 168 -0.47 22.10 3.53
CA ILE A 168 -1.63 21.22 3.71
C ILE A 168 -1.25 19.85 3.18
N PHE A 169 -1.44 18.84 4.02
CA PHE A 169 -1.20 17.43 3.69
C PHE A 169 -2.54 16.71 3.63
N LYS A 170 -2.76 15.95 2.57
CA LYS A 170 -3.95 15.10 2.42
C LYS A 170 -3.56 13.71 1.96
N LEU A 171 -4.05 12.69 2.66
CA LEU A 171 -3.83 11.28 2.37
C LEU A 171 -5.17 10.56 2.29
N TRP A 172 -5.40 9.78 1.24
CA TRP A 172 -6.52 8.84 1.17
C TRP A 172 -6.08 7.50 1.77
N ALA A 173 -6.61 7.19 2.95
CA ALA A 173 -6.32 5.96 3.69
C ALA A 173 -7.58 5.48 4.43
N PRO A 174 -8.61 5.00 3.71
CA PRO A 174 -9.91 4.67 4.27
C PRO A 174 -9.88 3.52 5.28
N THR A 175 -8.88 2.63 5.19
CA THR A 175 -8.68 1.51 6.12
C THR A 175 -7.85 1.85 7.34
N ALA A 176 -7.31 3.06 7.43
CA ALA A 176 -6.52 3.50 8.57
C ALA A 176 -7.41 3.82 9.78
N LYS A 177 -6.96 3.40 10.96
CA LYS A 177 -7.52 3.80 12.25
C LYS A 177 -7.02 5.18 12.69
N GLU A 178 -5.71 5.41 12.50
CA GLU A 178 -5.04 6.68 12.82
C GLU A 178 -3.97 6.96 11.78
N VAL A 179 -3.80 8.24 11.46
CA VAL A 179 -2.72 8.72 10.58
C VAL A 179 -2.03 9.90 11.24
N SER A 180 -0.72 9.88 11.22
CA SER A 180 0.12 11.01 11.61
C SER A 180 1.07 11.39 10.49
N LEU A 181 1.33 12.68 10.34
CA LEU A 181 2.45 13.20 9.58
C LEU A 181 3.69 13.17 10.47
N VAL A 182 4.82 12.68 9.97
CA VAL A 182 6.11 12.75 10.66
C VAL A 182 7.04 13.63 9.85
N LEU A 183 7.43 14.77 10.44
CA LEU A 183 8.31 15.76 9.84
C LEU A 183 9.75 15.58 10.32
N TYR A 184 10.70 15.73 9.41
CA TYR A 184 12.14 15.63 9.67
C TYR A 184 12.89 16.84 9.14
N ASP A 185 13.98 17.21 9.80
CA ASP A 185 14.88 18.30 9.41
C ASP A 185 15.87 17.88 8.31
N ASN A 186 15.99 16.59 8.05
CA ASN A 186 16.95 16.05 7.08
C ASN A 186 16.37 14.86 6.32
N GLU A 187 17.07 14.44 5.27
CA GLU A 187 16.66 13.30 4.42
C GLU A 187 16.80 11.93 5.10
N GLY A 188 17.46 11.86 6.25
CA GLY A 188 17.77 10.63 6.99
C GLY A 188 19.16 10.10 6.68
N THR A 189 19.56 9.08 7.44
CA THR A 189 20.76 8.30 7.20
C THR A 189 20.40 7.01 6.47
N TYR A 190 21.28 6.53 5.61
CA TYR A 190 21.04 5.36 4.76
C TYR A 190 22.05 4.25 5.09
N ASP A 191 21.60 3.01 5.02
CA ASP A 191 22.47 1.85 5.04
C ASP A 191 23.15 1.63 3.66
N GLU A 192 23.99 0.62 3.57
CA GLU A 192 24.68 0.24 2.32
C GLU A 192 23.74 -0.13 1.16
N ASN A 193 22.49 -0.46 1.47
CA ASN A 193 21.43 -0.79 0.50
C ASN A 193 20.56 0.43 0.15
N GLY A 194 20.87 1.60 0.70
CA GLY A 194 20.13 2.84 0.46
C GLY A 194 18.80 2.94 1.21
N LYS A 195 18.56 2.12 2.25
CA LYS A 195 17.37 2.18 3.08
C LYS A 195 17.63 3.12 4.26
N VAL A 196 16.64 3.96 4.61
CA VAL A 196 16.71 4.79 5.82
C VAL A 196 16.82 3.90 7.05
N THR A 197 17.87 4.10 7.82
CA THR A 197 18.15 3.31 9.02
C THR A 197 17.43 3.82 10.25
N ASP A 198 17.00 5.08 10.25
CA ASP A 198 16.39 5.72 11.40
C ASP A 198 15.15 6.55 10.98
N ASN A 199 13.98 6.10 11.40
CA ASN A 199 12.72 6.84 11.34
C ASN A 199 12.34 7.48 12.67
N THR A 200 13.26 7.47 13.65
CA THR A 200 13.06 8.15 14.93
C THR A 200 13.41 9.64 14.84
N GLY A 201 13.09 10.40 15.86
CA GLY A 201 13.45 11.82 15.95
C GLY A 201 12.62 12.77 15.08
N GLY A 202 11.64 12.29 14.31
CA GLY A 202 10.71 13.15 13.58
C GLY A 202 9.64 13.75 14.50
N ARG A 203 9.18 14.96 14.16
CA ARG A 203 8.03 15.59 14.82
C ARG A 203 6.74 14.96 14.30
N GLU A 204 6.08 14.16 15.13
CA GLU A 204 4.81 13.52 14.78
C GLU A 204 3.63 14.48 15.08
N ILE A 205 2.72 14.61 14.10
CA ILE A 205 1.53 15.45 14.19
C ILE A 205 0.34 14.63 13.69
N SER A 206 -0.67 14.44 14.56
CA SER A 206 -1.88 13.69 14.20
C SER A 206 -2.64 14.40 13.09
N MET A 207 -3.13 13.64 12.13
CA MET A 207 -3.99 14.12 11.06
C MET A 207 -5.46 13.91 11.43
N LYS A 208 -6.34 14.72 10.87
CA LYS A 208 -7.79 14.65 11.08
C LYS A 208 -8.42 13.79 10.00
N LYS A 209 -9.25 12.82 10.40
CA LYS A 209 -10.08 12.03 9.48
C LYS A 209 -11.20 12.92 8.93
N GLU A 210 -11.31 12.99 7.63
CA GLU A 210 -12.35 13.68 6.87
C GLU A 210 -13.29 12.66 6.21
N ASP A 211 -14.25 13.13 5.43
CA ASP A 211 -15.12 12.26 4.65
C ASP A 211 -14.35 11.42 3.60
N LYS A 212 -14.96 10.35 3.16
CA LYS A 212 -14.44 9.46 2.11
C LYS A 212 -13.06 8.85 2.38
N GLY A 213 -12.71 8.68 3.65
CA GLY A 213 -11.44 8.07 4.04
C GLY A 213 -10.20 8.94 3.83
N VAL A 214 -10.39 10.25 3.61
CA VAL A 214 -9.31 11.23 3.53
C VAL A 214 -8.86 11.62 4.94
N TRP A 215 -7.56 11.81 5.10
CA TRP A 215 -6.91 12.38 6.27
C TRP A 215 -6.26 13.69 5.90
N SER A 216 -6.45 14.72 6.70
CA SER A 216 -5.91 16.05 6.42
C SER A 216 -5.19 16.67 7.61
N LEU A 217 -4.20 17.49 7.30
CA LEU A 217 -3.48 18.30 8.29
C LEU A 217 -3.03 19.60 7.63
N LYS A 218 -3.29 20.72 8.29
CA LYS A 218 -2.70 22.03 7.97
C LYS A 218 -1.64 22.35 9.01
N VAL A 219 -0.45 22.75 8.54
CA VAL A 219 0.65 23.23 9.38
C VAL A 219 0.92 24.68 9.00
N ASP A 220 0.69 25.59 9.95
CA ASP A 220 0.81 27.05 9.73
C ASP A 220 2.24 27.53 10.07
N GLU A 221 3.22 27.00 9.32
CA GLU A 221 4.62 27.40 9.35
C GLU A 221 5.30 27.08 8.04
N SER A 222 6.43 27.72 7.74
CA SER A 222 7.26 27.36 6.60
C SER A 222 7.94 26.03 6.83
N LEU A 223 7.68 25.08 5.92
CA LEU A 223 8.30 23.75 5.97
C LEU A 223 9.30 23.52 4.83
N GLU A 224 9.70 24.58 4.11
CA GLU A 224 10.65 24.45 3.00
C GLU A 224 11.96 23.79 3.48
N GLY A 225 12.45 22.84 2.69
CA GLY A 225 13.67 22.09 2.97
C GLY A 225 13.50 20.97 4.00
N LYS A 226 12.30 20.80 4.56
CA LYS A 226 11.98 19.66 5.45
C LYS A 226 11.56 18.45 4.65
N TYR A 227 11.53 17.30 5.36
CA TYR A 227 11.12 16.01 4.81
C TYR A 227 9.97 15.43 5.62
N TYR A 228 9.20 14.52 5.02
CA TYR A 228 8.05 13.92 5.69
C TYR A 228 7.75 12.51 5.21
N ILE A 229 7.08 11.75 6.07
CA ILE A 229 6.42 10.49 5.79
C ILE A 229 5.09 10.43 6.53
N TYR A 230 4.23 9.51 6.15
CA TYR A 230 3.04 9.17 6.92
C TYR A 230 3.30 7.97 7.82
N LYS A 231 2.81 8.04 9.05
CA LYS A 231 2.67 6.94 9.99
C LYS A 231 1.21 6.54 10.02
N VAL A 232 0.91 5.32 9.57
CA VAL A 232 -0.46 4.82 9.41
C VAL A 232 -0.65 3.63 10.33
N SER A 233 -1.60 3.74 11.27
CA SER A 233 -1.94 2.69 12.24
C SER A 233 -3.28 2.05 11.89
N PHE A 234 -3.39 0.75 12.07
CA PHE A 234 -4.56 -0.06 11.75
C PHE A 234 -5.18 -0.68 13.00
N SER A 235 -6.43 -1.10 12.91
CA SER A 235 -7.18 -1.70 14.04
C SER A 235 -6.61 -3.03 14.52
N ASP A 236 -5.83 -3.74 13.71
CA ASP A 236 -5.11 -4.96 14.08
C ASP A 236 -3.81 -4.69 14.88
N GLY A 237 -3.55 -3.43 15.23
CA GLY A 237 -2.36 -3.00 15.99
C GLY A 237 -1.10 -2.81 15.14
N LYS A 238 -1.15 -3.07 13.84
CA LYS A 238 -0.02 -2.80 12.95
C LYS A 238 0.13 -1.32 12.68
N THR A 239 1.37 -0.89 12.49
CA THR A 239 1.72 0.48 12.10
C THR A 239 2.74 0.42 10.97
N ASN A 240 2.46 1.15 9.90
CA ASN A 240 3.34 1.27 8.75
C ASN A 240 3.80 2.72 8.60
N TYR A 241 5.06 2.88 8.15
CA TYR A 241 5.58 4.15 7.68
C TYR A 241 5.60 4.13 6.16
N ALA A 242 5.04 5.15 5.54
CA ALA A 242 4.92 5.22 4.09
C ALA A 242 5.26 6.61 3.56
N ILE A 243 5.95 6.64 2.41
CA ILE A 243 6.11 7.88 1.66
C ILE A 243 4.76 8.27 1.07
N ASP A 244 4.58 9.57 0.88
CA ASP A 244 3.41 10.11 0.19
C ASP A 244 3.38 9.64 -1.27
N PRO A 245 2.33 8.91 -1.72
CA PRO A 245 2.22 8.50 -3.12
C PRO A 245 2.11 9.68 -4.10
N TYR A 246 1.76 10.87 -3.61
CA TYR A 246 1.66 12.11 -4.39
C TYR A 246 2.86 13.04 -4.19
N ALA A 247 3.95 12.59 -3.56
CA ALA A 247 5.15 13.39 -3.37
C ALA A 247 5.74 13.82 -4.72
N LYS A 248 5.89 15.15 -4.91
CA LYS A 248 6.46 15.74 -6.13
C LYS A 248 7.99 15.85 -6.07
N ALA A 249 8.55 15.78 -4.86
CA ALA A 249 9.98 15.72 -4.59
C ALA A 249 10.24 14.72 -3.47
N VAL A 250 11.37 14.04 -3.51
CA VAL A 250 11.72 12.99 -2.56
C VAL A 250 13.20 13.08 -2.19
N SER A 251 13.55 12.51 -1.04
CA SER A 251 14.95 12.29 -0.63
C SER A 251 15.63 11.24 -1.52
N ALA A 252 16.93 11.07 -1.36
CA ALA A 252 17.66 10.00 -2.03
C ALA A 252 16.95 8.65 -1.81
N ASN A 253 16.90 7.82 -2.87
CA ASN A 253 16.22 6.52 -2.90
C ASN A 253 14.71 6.57 -2.56
N GLY A 254 14.07 7.74 -2.59
CA GLY A 254 12.62 7.88 -2.39
C GLY A 254 12.12 7.46 -1.01
N GLN A 255 12.90 7.67 0.06
CA GLN A 255 12.53 7.21 1.40
C GLN A 255 11.65 8.21 2.15
N ARG A 256 11.76 9.50 1.86
CA ARG A 256 10.95 10.57 2.45
C ARG A 256 10.46 11.51 1.36
N GLY A 257 9.27 12.05 1.47
CA GLY A 257 8.83 13.20 0.67
C GLY A 257 9.64 14.42 1.06
N ALA A 258 10.01 15.27 0.08
CA ALA A 258 10.71 16.53 0.31
C ALA A 258 9.75 17.71 0.06
N ILE A 259 9.81 18.72 0.93
CA ILE A 259 8.98 19.91 0.86
C ILE A 259 9.80 21.02 0.18
N ILE A 260 9.45 21.37 -1.05
CA ILE A 260 10.22 22.28 -1.90
C ILE A 260 9.30 23.32 -2.51
N ASP A 261 9.75 24.57 -2.50
CA ASP A 261 9.17 25.60 -3.35
C ASP A 261 9.62 25.42 -4.80
N PHE A 262 8.79 24.78 -5.61
CA PHE A 262 9.12 24.54 -7.02
C PHE A 262 9.31 25.84 -7.85
N SER A 263 8.79 26.97 -7.38
CA SER A 263 9.04 28.24 -8.07
C SER A 263 10.51 28.66 -8.01
N SER A 264 11.23 28.23 -6.97
CA SER A 264 12.67 28.52 -6.78
C SER A 264 13.59 27.59 -7.57
N THR A 265 13.07 26.48 -8.12
CA THR A 265 13.88 25.47 -8.83
C THR A 265 14.07 25.76 -10.32
N ASN A 266 13.31 26.69 -10.88
CA ASN A 266 13.41 27.04 -12.30
C ASN A 266 14.68 27.83 -12.58
N PRO A 267 15.42 27.54 -13.66
CA PRO A 267 16.47 28.41 -14.16
C PRO A 267 15.95 29.82 -14.43
N SER A 268 16.81 30.84 -14.32
CA SER A 268 16.43 32.27 -14.45
C SER A 268 15.68 32.62 -15.73
N GLU A 269 15.94 31.91 -16.82
CA GLU A 269 15.32 32.16 -18.12
C GLU A 269 14.22 31.17 -18.49
N TRP A 270 13.83 30.25 -17.57
CA TRP A 270 12.86 29.20 -17.86
C TRP A 270 11.53 29.73 -18.41
N GLY A 271 11.03 30.85 -17.86
CA GLY A 271 9.79 31.47 -18.29
C GLY A 271 9.84 32.10 -19.68
N SER A 272 11.04 32.37 -20.23
CA SER A 272 11.23 32.97 -21.57
C SER A 272 11.32 31.89 -22.66
N VAL A 273 11.53 30.65 -22.34
CA VAL A 273 11.63 29.54 -23.30
C VAL A 273 10.27 29.25 -23.92
N LYS A 274 10.17 29.48 -25.22
CA LYS A 274 8.97 29.14 -26.00
C LYS A 274 9.08 27.73 -26.53
N LYS A 275 8.11 26.89 -26.19
CA LYS A 275 7.99 25.55 -26.78
C LYS A 275 7.56 25.69 -28.26
N PRO A 276 8.12 24.90 -29.18
CA PRO A 276 7.59 24.80 -30.54
C PRO A 276 6.11 24.41 -30.51
N PRO A 277 5.28 24.97 -31.41
CA PRO A 277 3.90 24.53 -31.50
C PRO A 277 3.85 23.07 -31.98
N MET A 278 3.12 22.22 -31.26
CA MET A 278 2.83 20.85 -31.67
C MET A 278 1.36 20.82 -32.13
N LEU A 279 1.15 20.73 -33.43
CA LEU A 279 -0.19 20.76 -34.03
C LEU A 279 -0.87 19.37 -33.90
N ASN A 280 -0.12 18.30 -34.12
CA ASN A 280 -0.60 16.92 -33.98
C ASN A 280 0.35 16.08 -33.16
N PRO A 281 -0.14 15.16 -32.31
CA PRO A 281 0.72 14.22 -31.58
C PRO A 281 1.61 13.36 -32.51
N THR A 282 1.14 13.10 -33.73
CA THR A 282 1.87 12.32 -34.76
C THR A 282 3.08 13.03 -35.32
N ASP A 283 3.21 14.37 -35.10
CA ASP A 283 4.38 15.15 -35.55
C ASP A 283 5.57 15.01 -34.57
N SER A 284 5.36 14.29 -33.44
CA SER A 284 6.38 14.10 -32.42
C SER A 284 7.41 13.06 -32.83
N ILE A 285 8.69 13.39 -32.63
CA ILE A 285 9.77 12.42 -32.62
C ILE A 285 10.06 12.07 -31.16
N LEU A 286 9.82 10.80 -30.79
CA LEU A 286 10.06 10.31 -29.44
C LEU A 286 11.45 9.68 -29.40
N TYR A 287 12.28 10.14 -28.49
CA TYR A 287 13.61 9.58 -28.24
C TYR A 287 13.71 9.19 -26.76
N GLU A 288 13.83 7.89 -26.49
CA GLU A 288 14.04 7.34 -25.17
C GLU A 288 15.52 7.04 -24.98
N MET A 289 16.09 7.52 -23.88
CA MET A 289 17.50 7.25 -23.57
C MET A 289 17.72 7.06 -22.07
N HIS A 290 18.71 6.26 -21.73
CA HIS A 290 19.23 6.18 -20.38
C HIS A 290 20.36 7.17 -20.21
N VAL A 291 20.20 8.15 -19.28
CA VAL A 291 21.14 9.28 -19.09
C VAL A 291 22.59 8.80 -18.88
N ARG A 292 22.79 7.78 -18.04
CA ARG A 292 24.11 7.21 -17.82
C ARG A 292 24.70 6.61 -19.08
N ASP A 293 23.93 5.78 -19.78
CA ASP A 293 24.44 5.03 -20.94
C ASP A 293 24.72 5.94 -22.14
N PHE A 294 24.01 7.07 -22.24
CA PHE A 294 24.24 8.07 -23.27
C PHE A 294 25.66 8.63 -23.28
N SER A 295 26.27 8.82 -22.10
CA SER A 295 27.55 9.53 -21.97
C SER A 295 28.67 8.78 -21.25
N ILE A 296 28.40 7.58 -20.68
CA ILE A 296 29.36 6.87 -19.82
C ILE A 296 30.57 6.30 -20.59
N SER A 297 30.48 6.09 -21.90
CA SER A 297 31.55 5.55 -22.71
C SER A 297 32.81 6.46 -22.62
N LYS A 298 34.00 5.84 -22.65
CA LYS A 298 35.26 6.56 -22.57
C LYS A 298 35.47 7.52 -23.74
N ASP A 299 34.92 7.20 -24.89
CA ASP A 299 35.03 7.90 -26.17
C ASP A 299 33.81 8.81 -26.48
N SER A 300 32.91 9.02 -25.53
CA SER A 300 31.75 9.90 -25.72
C SER A 300 32.11 11.37 -25.97
N GLY A 301 33.33 11.80 -25.64
CA GLY A 301 33.73 13.20 -25.71
C GLY A 301 33.16 14.10 -24.59
N ILE A 302 32.31 13.57 -23.74
CA ILE A 302 31.63 14.27 -22.66
C ILE A 302 32.46 14.25 -21.39
N ASN A 303 32.58 15.41 -20.69
CA ASN A 303 33.33 15.50 -19.43
C ASN A 303 32.51 14.99 -18.24
N ASN A 304 31.25 15.40 -18.13
CA ASN A 304 30.34 14.96 -17.05
C ASN A 304 29.64 13.64 -17.39
N LYS A 305 30.46 12.57 -17.54
CA LYS A 305 29.99 11.25 -17.96
C LYS A 305 28.97 10.64 -16.99
N GLY A 306 27.87 10.14 -17.54
CA GLY A 306 26.80 9.45 -16.81
C GLY A 306 25.92 10.35 -15.97
N LYS A 307 26.02 11.67 -16.10
CA LYS A 307 25.26 12.67 -15.35
C LYS A 307 24.36 13.49 -16.27
N PHE A 308 23.35 14.15 -15.69
CA PHE A 308 22.45 15.03 -16.44
C PHE A 308 23.18 16.21 -17.09
N GLU A 309 24.19 16.77 -16.40
CA GLU A 309 25.02 17.85 -16.94
C GLU A 309 25.72 17.45 -18.22
N GLY A 310 26.06 16.17 -18.40
CA GLY A 310 26.69 15.68 -19.63
C GLY A 310 25.79 15.75 -20.86
N ILE A 311 24.48 15.88 -20.70
CA ILE A 311 23.54 16.07 -21.83
C ILE A 311 23.57 17.53 -22.33
N ALA A 312 23.90 18.45 -21.43
CA ALA A 312 23.94 19.88 -21.72
C ALA A 312 25.33 20.38 -22.19
N GLU A 313 26.34 19.49 -22.28
CA GLU A 313 27.63 19.81 -22.84
C GLU A 313 27.54 19.90 -24.38
N GLU A 314 28.02 21.01 -24.97
CA GLU A 314 28.14 21.20 -26.41
C GLU A 314 29.33 20.41 -27.01
#